data_032baeba3bf1a98a4138d679ad4f861d
#
_entry.id   032baeba3bf1a98a4138d679ad4f861d
#
_cell.length_a   1.000
_cell.length_b   1.000
_cell.length_c   1.000
_cell.angle_alpha   90.00
_cell.angle_beta   90.00
_cell.angle_gamma   90.00
#
_symmetry.space_group_name_H-M   'P 1'
#
loop_
_entity.id
_entity.type
_entity.pdbx_description
1 polymer ?
#
loop_
_entity_poly.entity_id
_entity_poly.type
_entity_poly.pdbx_seq_one_letter_code
_entity_poly.pdbx_strand_id
1 'polypeptide(L)'
;MSHKEQNKGSSWHKWDLHAHTPYTHLNKAYKCSEEEFIQKLCDSKIDCIGLTNYFKFNEKEFELKEKIEKKGIKVFYNLEVRLSYKNNKNEFLDFHIIFSDEILSDNIKRFLSDMKATIDGSDKRLADLEKNDFNKAVVKFDQLLECLEEETLNLRGKYLLGFLSRGHGSIECEFLEKGGRNEAIYKEVININKSYFLIHSSNNQENLKKDREFWLKYNKPLLQSSDAHKEDSIGKKYTWIKAEKTFEGLKQIIYEPETRVSINKNKPEDPLYKIDRVELRFDRDEKITNEKGDTPFCYAGFNETLFFSPNFTCVIGGRGSGKSTLLQLIASAIKNNSFVKDLKHETIQKCIKIEPDIDIVDSVEYLAQNEIEEFATNVSKFIEAIFNRIDSKSSRKLKELEKQITKGIEKFDDQIAYWQKKTKLEEQLKESENKRKKYQSVIDAYTDKDYLDKRDKLQAKRKALIDLEQSKEGFLTFIKELKRVVNFESKENMEEKNSYDKVYNQLKQDICKELE
;
A
#
# COMPACT_ATOMS: atom_id res chain seq x y z
N MET A 1 10.53 32.00 9.62
CA MET A 1 11.28 30.77 9.87
C MET A 1 10.61 29.66 9.07
N SER A 2 11.24 29.17 8.00
CA SER A 2 10.71 28.07 7.20
C SER A 2 10.67 26.84 8.09
N HIS A 3 9.48 26.31 8.36
CA HIS A 3 9.32 24.98 8.92
C HIS A 3 9.95 24.01 7.91
N LYS A 4 11.19 23.55 8.17
CA LYS A 4 11.70 22.34 7.54
C LYS A 4 10.61 21.29 7.74
N GLU A 5 10.05 20.79 6.65
CA GLU A 5 9.10 19.69 6.68
C GLU A 5 9.74 18.56 7.49
N GLN A 6 9.15 18.27 8.66
CA GLN A 6 9.75 17.33 9.60
C GLN A 6 9.57 15.95 9.01
N ASN A 7 10.67 15.29 8.68
CA ASN A 7 10.62 13.96 8.10
C ASN A 7 10.05 12.95 9.11
N LYS A 8 8.78 12.60 8.93
CA LYS A 8 8.07 11.56 9.69
C LYS A 8 8.12 10.19 9.00
N GLY A 9 8.93 10.06 7.93
CA GLY A 9 8.95 8.87 7.09
C GLY A 9 7.72 8.77 6.19
N SER A 10 7.20 7.57 6.02
CA SER A 10 6.06 7.30 5.15
C SER A 10 4.76 7.94 5.65
N SER A 11 4.35 9.03 5.04
CA SER A 11 3.07 9.70 5.25
C SER A 11 2.27 9.76 3.95
N TRP A 12 0.96 10.05 4.07
CA TRP A 12 0.10 10.16 2.91
C TRP A 12 0.33 11.46 2.16
N HIS A 13 0.76 11.35 0.90
CA HIS A 13 0.94 12.44 -0.04
C HIS A 13 0.05 12.26 -1.27
N LYS A 14 -0.29 13.37 -1.91
CA LYS A 14 -1.13 13.41 -3.10
C LYS A 14 -0.25 13.35 -4.36
N TRP A 15 -0.39 12.26 -5.13
CA TRP A 15 0.42 11.99 -6.31
C TRP A 15 -0.43 11.96 -7.57
N ASP A 16 0.05 12.62 -8.62
CA ASP A 16 -0.46 12.50 -9.98
C ASP A 16 0.69 12.11 -10.91
N LEU A 17 0.85 10.82 -11.14
CA LEU A 17 2.02 10.28 -11.84
C LEU A 17 1.87 10.22 -13.36
N HIS A 18 0.72 10.66 -13.91
CA HIS A 18 0.48 10.76 -15.34
C HIS A 18 -0.23 12.08 -15.67
N ALA A 19 0.56 13.11 -15.91
CA ALA A 19 0.08 14.42 -16.34
C ALA A 19 1.00 14.97 -17.43
N HIS A 20 0.44 15.21 -18.61
CA HIS A 20 1.18 15.81 -19.71
C HIS A 20 1.46 17.27 -19.44
N THR A 21 2.52 17.77 -20.06
CA THR A 21 2.95 19.17 -19.92
C THR A 21 2.43 20.03 -21.08
N PRO A 22 2.52 21.36 -21.00
CA PRO A 22 2.27 22.24 -22.13
C PRO A 22 3.21 21.98 -23.33
N TYR A 23 4.25 21.17 -23.15
CA TYR A 23 5.22 20.80 -24.19
C TYR A 23 4.99 19.40 -24.78
N THR A 24 3.87 18.76 -24.43
CA THR A 24 3.52 17.42 -24.92
C THR A 24 3.50 17.35 -26.45
N HIS A 25 3.97 16.23 -27.01
CA HIS A 25 4.06 16.02 -28.44
C HIS A 25 2.73 15.66 -29.09
N LEU A 26 1.84 15.00 -28.38
CA LEU A 26 0.52 14.59 -28.85
C LEU A 26 -0.59 15.16 -27.97
N ASN A 27 -1.79 15.27 -28.53
CA ASN A 27 -3.03 15.61 -27.81
C ASN A 27 -2.98 16.94 -27.04
N LYS A 28 -2.07 17.85 -27.41
CA LYS A 28 -1.88 19.12 -26.75
C LYS A 28 -3.12 19.99 -26.81
N ALA A 29 -3.73 20.27 -25.65
CA ALA A 29 -4.87 21.16 -25.52
C ALA A 29 -4.64 22.32 -24.51
N TYR A 30 -3.41 22.45 -23.98
CA TYR A 30 -3.02 23.55 -23.11
C TYR A 30 -3.00 24.88 -23.87
N LYS A 31 -3.61 25.88 -23.24
CA LYS A 31 -3.64 27.29 -23.70
C LYS A 31 -2.92 28.21 -22.73
N CYS A 32 -2.57 27.71 -21.55
CA CYS A 32 -1.92 28.46 -20.49
C CYS A 32 -0.42 28.66 -20.75
N SER A 33 0.16 29.66 -20.09
CA SER A 33 1.61 29.83 -19.95
C SER A 33 2.21 28.76 -19.02
N GLU A 34 3.54 28.68 -19.00
CA GLU A 34 4.25 27.80 -18.09
C GLU A 34 4.02 28.18 -16.62
N GLU A 35 4.00 29.47 -16.33
CA GLU A 35 3.74 30.00 -15.00
C GLU A 35 2.32 29.65 -14.52
N GLU A 36 1.33 29.77 -15.38
CA GLU A 36 -0.06 29.39 -15.10
C GLU A 36 -0.18 27.87 -14.89
N PHE A 37 0.54 27.07 -15.65
CA PHE A 37 0.60 25.61 -15.45
C PHE A 37 1.16 25.27 -14.06
N ILE A 38 2.29 25.88 -13.68
CA ILE A 38 2.89 25.70 -12.34
C ILE A 38 1.92 26.16 -11.25
N GLN A 39 1.27 27.29 -11.44
CA GLN A 39 0.30 27.80 -10.46
C GLN A 39 -0.88 26.83 -10.28
N LYS A 40 -1.41 26.29 -11.37
CA LYS A 40 -2.47 25.25 -11.32
C LYS A 40 -2.05 24.00 -10.56
N LEU A 41 -0.80 23.55 -10.71
CA LEU A 41 -0.26 22.46 -9.92
C LEU A 41 -0.25 22.79 -8.42
N CYS A 42 0.20 23.99 -8.06
CA CYS A 42 0.19 24.46 -6.66
C CYS A 42 -1.24 24.52 -6.10
N ASP A 43 -2.18 25.08 -6.85
CA ASP A 43 -3.59 25.22 -6.45
C ASP A 43 -4.27 23.85 -6.26
N SER A 44 -3.84 22.86 -7.04
CA SER A 44 -4.34 21.47 -6.93
C SER A 44 -3.83 20.73 -5.68
N LYS A 45 -2.84 21.30 -4.98
CA LYS A 45 -2.21 20.73 -3.79
C LYS A 45 -1.65 19.32 -4.04
N ILE A 46 -1.06 19.12 -5.23
CA ILE A 46 -0.32 17.90 -5.56
C ILE A 46 1.05 17.99 -4.88
N ASP A 47 1.45 16.92 -4.20
CA ASP A 47 2.77 16.82 -3.56
C ASP A 47 3.83 16.27 -4.53
N CYS A 48 3.43 15.35 -5.40
CA CYS A 48 4.30 14.69 -6.37
C CYS A 48 3.62 14.59 -7.73
N ILE A 49 4.37 14.84 -8.81
CA ILE A 49 3.88 14.76 -10.19
C ILE A 49 4.81 13.94 -11.08
N GLY A 50 4.23 13.15 -11.98
CA GLY A 50 4.91 12.55 -13.12
C GLY A 50 4.72 13.41 -14.36
N LEU A 51 5.74 14.17 -14.75
CA LEU A 51 5.72 14.92 -16.00
C LEU A 51 5.80 13.95 -17.17
N THR A 52 4.70 13.83 -17.90
CA THR A 52 4.54 12.84 -18.95
C THR A 52 4.70 13.45 -20.33
N ASN A 53 5.44 12.78 -21.21
CA ASN A 53 5.47 13.07 -22.63
C ASN A 53 5.62 11.79 -23.45
N TYR A 54 5.21 11.85 -24.69
CA TYR A 54 5.23 10.72 -25.62
C TYR A 54 6.61 10.53 -26.25
N PHE A 55 7.18 9.33 -26.09
CA PHE A 55 8.42 8.82 -26.67
C PHE A 55 9.70 9.60 -26.36
N LYS A 56 9.63 10.90 -26.12
CA LYS A 56 10.76 11.74 -25.71
C LYS A 56 10.29 12.97 -24.94
N PHE A 57 11.18 13.57 -24.20
CA PHE A 57 10.93 14.84 -23.51
C PHE A 57 11.38 16.02 -24.39
N ASN A 58 10.69 17.16 -24.22
CA ASN A 58 11.13 18.44 -24.75
C ASN A 58 12.21 19.02 -23.83
N GLU A 59 13.19 19.74 -24.38
CA GLU A 59 14.26 20.38 -23.57
C GLU A 59 13.68 21.29 -22.46
N LYS A 60 12.60 21.99 -22.75
CA LYS A 60 11.90 22.85 -21.75
C LYS A 60 11.32 22.06 -20.58
N GLU A 61 11.06 20.77 -20.71
CA GLU A 61 10.54 19.96 -19.60
C GLU A 61 11.61 19.68 -18.54
N PHE A 62 12.89 19.67 -18.93
CA PHE A 62 13.98 19.57 -17.96
C PHE A 62 14.10 20.84 -17.12
N GLU A 63 13.91 22.03 -17.73
CA GLU A 63 13.85 23.31 -17.00
C GLU A 63 12.58 23.44 -16.15
N LEU A 64 11.44 22.97 -16.69
CA LEU A 64 10.14 22.98 -16.01
C LEU A 64 10.18 22.18 -14.72
N LYS A 65 10.85 21.02 -14.69
CA LYS A 65 11.06 20.24 -13.47
C LYS A 65 11.65 21.07 -12.35
N GLU A 66 12.75 21.78 -12.62
CA GLU A 66 13.40 22.59 -11.60
C GLU A 66 12.49 23.71 -11.07
N LYS A 67 11.70 24.34 -11.95
CA LYS A 67 10.77 25.39 -11.57
C LYS A 67 9.64 24.87 -10.68
N ILE A 68 9.11 23.69 -10.97
CA ILE A 68 8.09 23.02 -10.17
C ILE A 68 8.66 22.60 -8.81
N GLU A 69 9.85 22.02 -8.78
CA GLU A 69 10.48 21.58 -7.53
C GLU A 69 10.80 22.76 -6.58
N LYS A 70 11.14 23.93 -7.12
CA LYS A 70 11.25 25.18 -6.33
C LYS A 70 9.95 25.59 -5.63
N LYS A 71 8.80 25.10 -6.09
CA LYS A 71 7.50 25.31 -5.43
C LYS A 71 7.16 24.23 -4.40
N GLY A 72 8.06 23.28 -4.16
CA GLY A 72 7.90 22.21 -3.17
C GLY A 72 7.16 20.97 -3.69
N ILE A 73 6.86 20.89 -4.99
CA ILE A 73 6.25 19.73 -5.63
C ILE A 73 7.36 18.84 -6.18
N LYS A 74 7.38 17.58 -5.77
CA LYS A 74 8.38 16.61 -6.26
C LYS A 74 8.03 16.15 -7.67
N VAL A 75 9.03 16.08 -8.55
CA VAL A 75 8.85 15.77 -9.97
C VAL A 75 9.57 14.50 -10.37
N PHE A 76 8.85 13.61 -11.06
CA PHE A 76 9.38 12.45 -11.75
C PHE A 76 9.16 12.61 -13.24
N TYR A 77 10.10 12.13 -14.07
CA TYR A 77 9.86 12.01 -15.48
C TYR A 77 9.10 10.71 -15.76
N ASN A 78 8.02 10.81 -16.48
CA ASN A 78 7.21 9.67 -16.94
C ASN A 78 7.21 9.64 -18.46
N LEU A 79 7.92 8.70 -19.06
CA LEU A 79 7.94 8.53 -20.51
C LEU A 79 6.82 7.58 -20.93
N GLU A 80 5.92 8.05 -21.75
CA GLU A 80 4.87 7.23 -22.35
C GLU A 80 5.31 6.76 -23.74
N VAL A 81 5.38 5.44 -23.92
CA VAL A 81 5.71 4.82 -25.20
C VAL A 81 4.63 3.82 -25.58
N ARG A 82 4.60 3.46 -26.83
CA ARG A 82 3.68 2.44 -27.35
C ARG A 82 4.45 1.18 -27.66
N LEU A 83 4.10 0.07 -26.99
CA LEU A 83 4.72 -1.22 -27.25
C LEU A 83 4.19 -1.86 -28.53
N SER A 84 5.00 -2.71 -29.17
CA SER A 84 4.63 -3.46 -30.37
C SER A 84 3.58 -4.55 -30.12
N TYR A 85 3.23 -4.84 -28.88
CA TYR A 85 2.14 -5.76 -28.51
C TYR A 85 0.77 -5.12 -28.79
N LYS A 86 -0.20 -5.94 -29.19
CA LYS A 86 -1.57 -5.49 -29.42
C LYS A 86 -2.53 -6.18 -28.45
N ASN A 87 -3.40 -5.39 -27.85
CA ASN A 87 -4.48 -5.88 -27.01
C ASN A 87 -5.59 -6.58 -27.82
N ASN A 88 -6.64 -7.07 -27.15
CA ASN A 88 -7.77 -7.74 -27.81
C ASN A 88 -8.58 -6.82 -28.75
N LYS A 89 -8.47 -5.50 -28.58
CA LYS A 89 -9.08 -4.49 -29.45
C LYS A 89 -8.21 -4.16 -30.66
N ASN A 90 -7.09 -4.86 -30.84
CA ASN A 90 -6.09 -4.63 -31.88
C ASN A 90 -5.35 -3.27 -31.76
N GLU A 91 -5.34 -2.68 -30.57
CA GLU A 91 -4.60 -1.45 -30.25
C GLU A 91 -3.21 -1.82 -29.73
N PHE A 92 -2.19 -1.03 -30.09
CA PHE A 92 -0.89 -1.14 -29.46
C PHE A 92 -0.95 -0.72 -27.99
N LEU A 93 -0.14 -1.33 -27.12
CA LEU A 93 -0.18 -1.05 -25.70
C LEU A 93 0.56 0.23 -25.36
N ASP A 94 -0.12 1.16 -24.69
CA ASP A 94 0.51 2.32 -24.07
C ASP A 94 1.21 1.90 -22.76
N PHE A 95 2.44 2.34 -22.60
CA PHE A 95 3.36 1.87 -21.57
C PHE A 95 4.14 3.02 -20.95
N HIS A 96 4.29 3.02 -19.66
CA HIS A 96 4.90 4.08 -18.88
C HIS A 96 6.23 3.65 -18.26
N ILE A 97 7.21 4.55 -18.34
CA ILE A 97 8.51 4.42 -17.70
C ILE A 97 8.68 5.63 -16.77
N ILE A 98 8.54 5.42 -15.47
CA ILE A 98 8.78 6.47 -14.47
C ILE A 98 10.23 6.36 -14.03
N PHE A 99 11.00 7.42 -14.28
CA PHE A 99 12.40 7.51 -13.89
C PHE A 99 12.56 8.04 -12.47
N SER A 100 13.59 7.57 -11.78
CA SER A 100 13.99 8.10 -10.47
C SER A 100 14.31 9.59 -10.55
N ASP A 101 13.95 10.30 -9.49
CA ASP A 101 14.27 11.72 -9.31
C ASP A 101 15.78 12.00 -9.18
N GLU A 102 16.59 10.98 -8.89
CA GLU A 102 18.05 11.05 -8.81
C GLU A 102 18.77 10.92 -10.16
N ILE A 103 18.03 10.56 -11.24
CA ILE A 103 18.62 10.42 -12.56
C ILE A 103 18.89 11.81 -13.14
N LEU A 104 20.11 12.00 -13.62
CA LEU A 104 20.48 13.19 -14.35
C LEU A 104 19.78 13.25 -15.72
N SER A 105 19.37 14.43 -16.15
CA SER A 105 18.73 14.63 -17.46
C SER A 105 19.56 14.06 -18.63
N ASP A 106 20.89 14.13 -18.53
CA ASP A 106 21.79 13.60 -19.55
C ASP A 106 21.71 12.08 -19.69
N ASN A 107 21.47 11.33 -18.61
CA ASN A 107 21.26 9.88 -18.69
C ASN A 107 19.95 9.56 -19.43
N ILE A 108 18.89 10.35 -19.19
CA ILE A 108 17.62 10.22 -19.93
C ILE A 108 17.82 10.55 -21.41
N LYS A 109 18.54 11.64 -21.73
CA LYS A 109 18.85 12.04 -23.11
C LYS A 109 19.66 10.98 -23.85
N ARG A 110 20.63 10.36 -23.18
CA ARG A 110 21.41 9.24 -23.74
C ARG A 110 20.51 8.04 -24.01
N PHE A 111 19.68 7.65 -23.03
CA PHE A 111 18.69 6.59 -23.22
C PHE A 111 17.80 6.85 -24.46
N LEU A 112 17.27 8.06 -24.62
CA LEU A 112 16.45 8.45 -25.78
C LEU A 112 17.22 8.40 -27.10
N SER A 113 18.54 8.59 -27.07
CA SER A 113 19.42 8.51 -28.24
C SER A 113 19.78 7.07 -28.61
N ASP A 114 19.80 6.16 -27.63
CA ASP A 114 20.14 4.76 -27.84
C ASP A 114 18.90 3.91 -28.15
N MET A 115 17.78 4.22 -27.50
CA MET A 115 16.51 3.50 -27.70
C MET A 115 15.89 3.83 -29.06
N LYS A 116 15.36 2.80 -29.72
CA LYS A 116 14.74 2.92 -31.06
C LYS A 116 13.26 2.56 -31.01
N ALA A 117 12.49 3.25 -31.82
CA ALA A 117 11.13 2.88 -32.20
C ALA A 117 11.08 2.44 -33.65
N THR A 118 10.22 1.51 -33.98
CA THR A 118 9.92 1.08 -35.35
C THR A 118 8.76 1.91 -35.91
N ILE A 119 8.94 2.49 -37.09
CA ILE A 119 7.95 3.31 -37.82
C ILE A 119 7.85 2.77 -39.23
N ASP A 120 6.67 2.26 -39.60
CA ASP A 120 6.42 1.70 -40.95
C ASP A 120 7.53 0.69 -41.38
N GLY A 121 8.05 -0.10 -40.44
CA GLY A 121 9.08 -1.12 -40.65
C GLY A 121 10.54 -0.63 -40.59
N SER A 122 10.78 0.65 -40.35
CA SER A 122 12.12 1.23 -40.20
C SER A 122 12.37 1.68 -38.77
N ASP A 123 13.58 1.45 -38.26
CA ASP A 123 13.96 1.85 -36.90
C ASP A 123 14.50 3.28 -36.87
N LYS A 124 13.99 4.10 -35.94
CA LYS A 124 14.42 5.48 -35.70
C LYS A 124 14.66 5.68 -34.19
N ARG A 125 15.69 6.43 -33.80
CA ARG A 125 15.96 6.73 -32.38
C ARG A 125 14.83 7.54 -31.79
N LEU A 126 14.51 7.35 -30.50
CA LEU A 126 13.47 8.13 -29.84
C LEU A 126 13.80 9.63 -29.88
N ALA A 127 15.06 9.99 -29.69
CA ALA A 127 15.52 11.38 -29.77
C ALA A 127 15.23 12.04 -31.12
N ASP A 128 15.26 11.27 -32.22
CA ASP A 128 15.13 11.75 -33.59
C ASP A 128 13.68 11.75 -34.10
N LEU A 129 12.71 11.29 -33.30
CA LEU A 129 11.30 11.26 -33.70
C LEU A 129 10.76 12.66 -34.00
N GLU A 130 10.01 12.79 -35.08
CA GLU A 130 9.33 14.01 -35.50
C GLU A 130 7.82 13.91 -35.29
N LYS A 131 7.11 15.02 -35.45
CA LYS A 131 5.67 15.13 -35.21
C LYS A 131 4.82 14.03 -35.86
N ASN A 132 5.18 13.66 -37.10
CA ASN A 132 4.43 12.66 -37.88
C ASN A 132 4.74 11.21 -37.44
N ASP A 133 5.85 11.01 -36.73
CA ASP A 133 6.30 9.69 -36.31
C ASP A 133 5.51 9.20 -35.08
N PHE A 134 5.16 10.10 -34.15
CA PHE A 134 4.57 9.75 -32.86
C PHE A 134 3.30 8.89 -32.94
N ASN A 135 2.48 9.09 -33.98
CA ASN A 135 1.26 8.30 -34.17
C ASN A 135 1.52 6.87 -34.66
N LYS A 136 2.71 6.60 -35.24
CA LYS A 136 3.07 5.33 -35.87
C LYS A 136 4.15 4.58 -35.08
N ALA A 137 4.92 5.28 -34.26
CA ALA A 137 6.03 4.73 -33.51
C ALA A 137 5.58 3.63 -32.56
N VAL A 138 6.28 2.51 -32.58
CA VAL A 138 6.14 1.41 -31.62
C VAL A 138 7.51 0.94 -31.14
N VAL A 139 7.58 0.53 -29.89
CA VAL A 139 8.81 0.10 -29.23
C VAL A 139 8.72 -1.41 -28.96
N LYS A 140 9.79 -2.13 -29.23
CA LYS A 140 9.90 -3.54 -28.86
C LYS A 140 10.26 -3.65 -27.39
N PHE A 141 9.49 -4.42 -26.64
CA PHE A 141 9.62 -4.52 -25.20
C PHE A 141 10.98 -5.04 -24.74
N ASP A 142 11.50 -6.08 -25.40
CA ASP A 142 12.79 -6.66 -25.03
C ASP A 142 13.94 -5.65 -25.26
N GLN A 143 13.92 -4.93 -26.39
CA GLN A 143 14.90 -3.88 -26.66
C GLN A 143 14.81 -2.72 -25.66
N LEU A 144 13.59 -2.40 -25.18
CA LEU A 144 13.39 -1.39 -24.13
C LEU A 144 14.05 -1.84 -22.82
N LEU A 145 13.84 -3.10 -22.43
CA LEU A 145 14.44 -3.63 -21.21
C LEU A 145 15.97 -3.71 -21.31
N GLU A 146 16.50 -4.20 -22.44
CA GLU A 146 17.94 -4.23 -22.68
C GLU A 146 18.56 -2.84 -22.56
N CYS A 147 17.93 -1.84 -23.16
CA CYS A 147 18.41 -0.46 -23.09
C CYS A 147 18.33 0.11 -21.67
N LEU A 148 17.26 -0.18 -20.92
CA LEU A 148 17.12 0.29 -19.53
C LEU A 148 18.13 -0.37 -18.57
N GLU A 149 18.58 -1.58 -18.87
CA GLU A 149 19.56 -2.34 -18.08
C GLU A 149 21.01 -2.10 -18.52
N GLU A 150 21.24 -1.30 -19.55
CA GLU A 150 22.57 -0.96 -20.05
C GLU A 150 23.37 -0.20 -18.98
N GLU A 151 24.52 -0.77 -18.60
CA GLU A 151 25.34 -0.24 -17.51
C GLU A 151 25.82 1.21 -17.73
N THR A 152 26.10 1.56 -18.98
CA THR A 152 26.60 2.87 -19.37
C THR A 152 25.58 3.99 -19.15
N LEU A 153 24.29 3.66 -19.12
CA LEU A 153 23.19 4.61 -18.91
C LEU A 153 22.90 4.88 -17.42
N ASN A 154 23.40 4.04 -16.52
CA ASN A 154 23.17 4.16 -15.07
C ASN A 154 21.68 4.28 -14.67
N LEU A 155 20.81 3.54 -15.39
CA LEU A 155 19.35 3.53 -15.18
C LEU A 155 18.89 2.31 -14.37
N ARG A 156 19.70 1.26 -14.31
CA ARG A 156 19.36 0.00 -13.65
C ARG A 156 18.86 0.21 -12.22
N GLY A 157 17.66 -0.30 -11.93
CA GLY A 157 17.01 -0.17 -10.62
C GLY A 157 16.47 1.24 -10.32
N LYS A 158 16.57 2.18 -11.25
CA LYS A 158 16.14 3.59 -11.12
C LYS A 158 14.94 3.92 -12.00
N TYR A 159 14.11 2.94 -12.34
CA TYR A 159 12.89 3.13 -13.09
C TYR A 159 11.78 2.19 -12.60
N LEU A 160 10.54 2.57 -12.87
CA LEU A 160 9.35 1.75 -12.69
C LEU A 160 8.58 1.68 -14.01
N LEU A 161 8.06 0.49 -14.31
CA LEU A 161 7.34 0.19 -15.54
C LEU A 161 5.86 -0.03 -15.25
N GLY A 162 4.97 0.51 -16.08
CA GLY A 162 3.53 0.37 -15.88
C GLY A 162 2.71 0.37 -17.15
N PHE A 163 1.50 -0.19 -17.05
CA PHE A 163 0.51 -0.22 -18.13
C PHE A 163 -0.71 0.63 -17.80
N LEU A 164 -1.51 0.96 -18.81
CA LEU A 164 -2.84 1.48 -18.61
C LEU A 164 -3.82 0.35 -18.28
N SER A 165 -4.65 0.52 -17.27
CA SER A 165 -5.72 -0.44 -16.92
C SER A 165 -6.98 -0.22 -17.75
N ARG A 166 -7.21 0.97 -18.28
CA ARG A 166 -8.38 1.38 -19.07
C ARG A 166 -8.04 2.40 -20.12
N GLY A 167 -8.83 2.40 -21.20
CA GLY A 167 -8.70 3.34 -22.31
C GLY A 167 -8.03 2.74 -23.54
N HIS A 168 -7.58 3.60 -24.44
CA HIS A 168 -6.82 3.18 -25.62
C HIS A 168 -5.50 2.56 -25.17
N GLY A 169 -5.05 1.53 -25.86
CA GLY A 169 -3.78 0.88 -25.56
C GLY A 169 -3.68 0.21 -24.19
N SER A 170 -4.79 -0.02 -23.50
CA SER A 170 -4.83 -0.56 -22.15
C SER A 170 -4.92 -2.08 -22.10
N ILE A 171 -4.65 -2.63 -20.91
CA ILE A 171 -4.90 -4.03 -20.56
C ILE A 171 -6.08 -4.09 -19.61
N GLU A 172 -7.29 -4.20 -20.14
CA GLU A 172 -8.51 -4.29 -19.33
C GLU A 172 -8.65 -5.66 -18.69
N CYS A 173 -8.95 -5.70 -17.40
CA CYS A 173 -9.01 -6.93 -16.60
C CYS A 173 -10.07 -7.93 -17.13
N GLU A 174 -11.15 -7.45 -17.72
CA GLU A 174 -12.22 -8.29 -18.28
C GLU A 174 -11.75 -9.22 -19.41
N PHE A 175 -10.68 -8.87 -20.08
CA PHE A 175 -10.14 -9.67 -21.18
C PHE A 175 -9.11 -10.69 -20.72
N LEU A 176 -8.54 -10.53 -19.54
CA LEU A 176 -7.52 -11.45 -19.00
C LEU A 176 -8.13 -12.80 -18.60
N GLU A 177 -9.38 -12.80 -18.15
CA GLU A 177 -10.08 -14.01 -17.73
C GLU A 177 -10.67 -14.81 -18.91
N LYS A 178 -10.71 -14.22 -20.11
CA LYS A 178 -11.35 -14.81 -21.29
C LYS A 178 -10.36 -15.49 -22.25
N GLY A 179 -9.07 -15.49 -21.94
CA GLY A 179 -8.03 -15.99 -22.82
C GLY A 179 -7.68 -15.01 -23.96
N GLY A 180 -6.76 -15.42 -24.82
CA GLY A 180 -6.38 -14.67 -26.01
C GLY A 180 -5.11 -13.84 -25.84
N ARG A 181 -4.98 -12.74 -26.61
CA ARG A 181 -3.75 -11.93 -26.64
C ARG A 181 -3.42 -11.29 -25.30
N ASN A 182 -4.41 -10.78 -24.58
CA ASN A 182 -4.19 -10.13 -23.29
C ASN A 182 -3.68 -11.14 -22.25
N GLU A 183 -4.16 -12.38 -22.27
CA GLU A 183 -3.66 -13.43 -21.37
C GLU A 183 -2.18 -13.76 -21.67
N ALA A 184 -1.81 -13.87 -22.95
CA ALA A 184 -0.43 -14.09 -23.34
C ALA A 184 0.49 -12.94 -22.91
N ILE A 185 0.09 -11.69 -23.19
CA ILE A 185 0.82 -10.49 -22.75
C ILE A 185 0.93 -10.44 -21.23
N TYR A 186 -0.13 -10.78 -20.52
CA TYR A 186 -0.13 -10.84 -19.06
C TYR A 186 0.90 -11.85 -18.54
N LYS A 187 0.92 -13.04 -19.11
CA LYS A 187 1.88 -14.08 -18.70
C LYS A 187 3.32 -13.70 -19.03
N GLU A 188 3.56 -13.10 -20.17
CA GLU A 188 4.91 -12.74 -20.61
C GLU A 188 5.46 -11.48 -19.98
N VAL A 189 4.63 -10.46 -19.79
CA VAL A 189 5.08 -9.12 -19.43
C VAL A 189 4.71 -8.74 -18.00
N ILE A 190 3.47 -8.97 -17.59
CA ILE A 190 2.98 -8.52 -16.27
C ILE A 190 3.35 -9.52 -15.18
N ASN A 191 3.18 -10.82 -15.42
CA ASN A 191 3.40 -11.87 -14.43
C ASN A 191 4.89 -12.10 -14.11
N ILE A 192 5.80 -11.75 -15.04
CA ILE A 192 7.26 -11.95 -14.90
C ILE A 192 7.95 -10.80 -14.12
N ASN A 193 7.25 -10.06 -13.29
CA ASN A 193 7.78 -8.90 -12.51
C ASN A 193 8.33 -7.74 -13.36
N LYS A 194 7.92 -7.60 -14.60
CA LYS A 194 8.37 -6.53 -15.50
C LYS A 194 7.39 -5.34 -15.54
N SER A 195 6.19 -5.48 -14.97
CA SER A 195 5.28 -4.37 -14.72
C SER A 195 5.07 -4.19 -13.23
N TYR A 196 5.33 -3.00 -12.73
CA TYR A 196 5.27 -2.71 -11.30
C TYR A 196 3.95 -2.09 -10.89
N PHE A 197 3.27 -1.38 -11.80
CA PHE A 197 2.04 -0.65 -11.50
C PHE A 197 1.10 -0.57 -12.70
N LEU A 198 -0.15 -0.20 -12.45
CA LEU A 198 -1.15 0.14 -13.47
C LEU A 198 -1.61 1.59 -13.27
N ILE A 199 -1.89 2.28 -14.38
CA ILE A 199 -2.49 3.62 -14.37
C ILE A 199 -3.94 3.55 -14.82
N HIS A 200 -4.81 4.27 -14.10
CA HIS A 200 -6.23 4.40 -14.41
C HIS A 200 -6.59 5.88 -14.54
N SER A 201 -6.99 6.30 -15.74
CA SER A 201 -7.39 7.69 -16.01
C SER A 201 -8.88 7.88 -16.31
N SER A 202 -9.68 6.79 -16.33
CA SER A 202 -11.13 6.85 -16.52
C SER A 202 -11.85 7.63 -15.41
N ASN A 203 -13.01 8.22 -15.75
CA ASN A 203 -13.89 8.88 -14.78
C ASN A 203 -14.86 7.90 -14.08
N ASN A 204 -14.96 6.67 -14.55
CA ASN A 204 -15.91 5.69 -14.03
C ASN A 204 -15.36 5.08 -12.72
N GLN A 205 -16.01 5.43 -11.61
CA GLN A 205 -15.61 4.99 -10.27
C GLN A 205 -15.83 3.48 -10.05
N GLU A 206 -16.84 2.90 -10.68
CA GLU A 206 -17.12 1.46 -10.61
C GLU A 206 -15.99 0.66 -11.29
N ASN A 207 -15.57 1.09 -12.48
CA ASN A 207 -14.44 0.50 -13.17
C ASN A 207 -13.14 0.66 -12.37
N LEU A 208 -12.92 1.82 -11.75
CA LEU A 208 -11.75 2.07 -10.92
C LEU A 208 -11.68 1.09 -9.73
N LYS A 209 -12.80 0.90 -9.04
CA LYS A 209 -12.89 -0.05 -7.92
C LYS A 209 -12.67 -1.49 -8.38
N LYS A 210 -13.33 -1.89 -9.47
CA LYS A 210 -13.19 -3.23 -10.06
C LYS A 210 -11.74 -3.53 -10.48
N ASP A 211 -11.10 -2.59 -11.18
CA ASP A 211 -9.71 -2.74 -11.60
C ASP A 211 -8.77 -2.84 -10.39
N ARG A 212 -8.99 -2.00 -9.36
CA ARG A 212 -8.20 -2.08 -8.13
C ARG A 212 -8.32 -3.44 -7.45
N GLU A 213 -9.54 -3.94 -7.26
CA GLU A 213 -9.79 -5.25 -6.65
C GLU A 213 -9.17 -6.39 -7.47
N PHE A 214 -9.21 -6.28 -8.79
CA PHE A 214 -8.60 -7.26 -9.69
C PHE A 214 -7.08 -7.25 -9.57
N TRP A 215 -6.42 -6.09 -9.73
CA TRP A 215 -4.96 -6.00 -9.76
C TRP A 215 -4.31 -6.25 -8.40
N LEU A 216 -5.00 -5.97 -7.30
CA LEU A 216 -4.52 -6.32 -5.96
C LEU A 216 -4.36 -7.83 -5.75
N LYS A 217 -5.16 -8.67 -6.41
CA LYS A 217 -4.98 -10.14 -6.37
C LYS A 217 -3.61 -10.57 -6.90
N TYR A 218 -3.02 -9.78 -7.78
CA TYR A 218 -1.69 -9.99 -8.36
C TYR A 218 -0.61 -9.13 -7.69
N ASN A 219 -0.92 -8.53 -6.55
CA ASN A 219 -0.03 -7.63 -5.83
C ASN A 219 0.46 -6.44 -6.69
N LYS A 220 -0.40 -5.94 -7.58
CA LYS A 220 -0.09 -4.79 -8.45
C LYS A 220 -0.85 -3.56 -7.96
N PRO A 221 -0.15 -2.43 -7.66
CA PRO A 221 -0.80 -1.18 -7.33
C PRO A 221 -1.50 -0.59 -8.55
N LEU A 222 -2.73 -0.10 -8.35
CA LEU A 222 -3.45 0.70 -9.33
C LEU A 222 -3.39 2.16 -8.92
N LEU A 223 -2.85 3.01 -9.78
CA LEU A 223 -2.69 4.44 -9.57
C LEU A 223 -3.71 5.20 -10.40
N GLN A 224 -4.55 6.00 -9.77
CA GLN A 224 -5.41 6.94 -10.46
C GLN A 224 -4.62 8.19 -10.77
N SER A 225 -4.66 8.66 -12.03
CA SER A 225 -3.95 9.82 -12.50
C SER A 225 -4.83 10.68 -13.41
N SER A 226 -4.47 11.95 -13.58
CA SER A 226 -5.30 12.91 -14.30
C SER A 226 -5.31 12.69 -15.82
N ASP A 227 -4.20 12.21 -16.38
CA ASP A 227 -3.96 12.20 -17.81
C ASP A 227 -4.24 13.58 -18.44
N ALA A 228 -3.71 14.61 -17.75
CA ALA A 228 -4.04 15.98 -18.05
C ALA A 228 -3.37 16.43 -19.34
N HIS A 229 -4.17 16.88 -20.32
CA HIS A 229 -3.73 17.51 -21.56
C HIS A 229 -4.19 18.98 -21.67
N LYS A 230 -4.87 19.47 -20.64
CA LYS A 230 -5.38 20.84 -20.52
C LYS A 230 -5.43 21.28 -19.06
N GLU A 231 -5.45 22.58 -18.85
CA GLU A 231 -5.40 23.24 -17.53
C GLU A 231 -6.44 22.70 -16.56
N ASP A 232 -7.66 22.53 -17.04
CA ASP A 232 -8.80 22.12 -16.22
C ASP A 232 -8.74 20.67 -15.76
N SER A 233 -7.85 19.86 -16.32
CA SER A 233 -7.71 18.45 -15.93
C SER A 233 -6.68 18.24 -14.83
N ILE A 234 -5.79 19.22 -14.61
CA ILE A 234 -4.73 19.15 -13.61
C ILE A 234 -5.32 18.91 -12.21
N GLY A 235 -4.85 17.90 -11.52
CA GLY A 235 -5.20 17.60 -10.13
C GLY A 235 -6.62 17.11 -9.90
N LYS A 236 -7.42 16.86 -10.95
CA LYS A 236 -8.77 16.31 -10.79
C LYS A 236 -8.79 14.84 -10.43
N LYS A 237 -7.77 14.10 -10.83
CA LYS A 237 -7.56 12.70 -10.48
C LYS A 237 -6.15 12.55 -9.94
N TYR A 238 -6.01 11.73 -8.93
CA TYR A 238 -4.77 11.53 -8.20
C TYR A 238 -4.86 10.28 -7.33
N THR A 239 -3.74 9.87 -6.81
CA THR A 239 -3.63 8.78 -5.85
C THR A 239 -3.02 9.30 -4.56
N TRP A 240 -3.56 8.90 -3.42
CA TRP A 240 -2.86 9.04 -2.16
C TRP A 240 -1.87 7.89 -2.01
N ILE A 241 -0.60 8.22 -1.86
CA ILE A 241 0.46 7.23 -1.63
C ILE A 241 1.10 7.51 -0.28
N LYS A 242 1.18 6.47 0.56
CA LYS A 242 1.84 6.52 1.86
C LYS A 242 3.33 6.19 1.68
N ALA A 243 4.11 7.20 1.41
CA ALA A 243 5.54 7.11 1.15
C ALA A 243 6.23 8.47 1.38
N GLU A 244 7.54 8.46 1.50
CA GLU A 244 8.32 9.68 1.30
C GLU A 244 8.21 10.16 -0.14
N LYS A 245 8.37 11.46 -0.36
CA LYS A 245 8.34 12.08 -1.70
C LYS A 245 9.65 11.84 -2.46
N THR A 246 10.03 10.58 -2.61
CA THR A 246 11.24 10.11 -3.30
C THR A 246 10.90 8.91 -4.18
N PHE A 247 11.80 8.57 -5.10
CA PHE A 247 11.64 7.37 -5.92
C PHE A 247 11.69 6.08 -5.08
N GLU A 248 12.57 6.03 -4.08
CA GLU A 248 12.64 4.89 -3.15
C GLU A 248 11.37 4.76 -2.32
N GLY A 249 10.75 5.89 -1.93
CA GLY A 249 9.43 5.90 -1.31
C GLY A 249 8.35 5.39 -2.25
N LEU A 250 8.34 5.82 -3.52
CA LEU A 250 7.41 5.33 -4.53
C LEU A 250 7.54 3.82 -4.74
N LYS A 251 8.74 3.27 -4.78
CA LYS A 251 8.98 1.82 -4.93
C LYS A 251 8.29 0.98 -3.85
N GLN A 252 8.01 1.54 -2.67
CA GLN A 252 7.35 0.81 -1.59
C GLN A 252 5.93 0.35 -1.94
N ILE A 253 5.24 1.03 -2.88
CA ILE A 253 3.90 0.61 -3.34
C ILE A 253 3.89 -0.76 -4.00
N ILE A 254 5.04 -1.21 -4.54
CA ILE A 254 5.17 -2.52 -5.19
C ILE A 254 5.10 -3.65 -4.17
N TYR A 255 5.63 -3.42 -2.99
CA TYR A 255 5.68 -4.41 -1.92
C TYR A 255 4.40 -4.45 -1.09
N GLU A 256 3.74 -3.28 -0.92
CA GLU A 256 2.57 -3.12 -0.06
C GLU A 256 1.47 -2.28 -0.75
N PRO A 257 0.95 -2.71 -1.92
CA PRO A 257 0.00 -1.92 -2.70
C PRO A 257 -1.31 -1.66 -1.96
N GLU A 258 -1.78 -2.61 -1.15
CA GLU A 258 -3.04 -2.50 -0.42
C GLU A 258 -3.01 -1.42 0.67
N THR A 259 -1.91 -1.34 1.41
CA THR A 259 -1.77 -0.47 2.59
C THR A 259 -1.16 0.90 2.27
N ARG A 260 -0.48 1.03 1.12
CA ARG A 260 0.22 2.26 0.71
C ARG A 260 -0.46 3.04 -0.39
N VAL A 261 -1.46 2.47 -1.07
CA VAL A 261 -2.14 3.11 -2.20
C VAL A 261 -3.62 3.26 -1.91
N SER A 262 -4.11 4.50 -1.93
CA SER A 262 -5.53 4.82 -1.80
C SER A 262 -5.99 5.69 -2.95
N ILE A 263 -7.06 5.24 -3.62
CA ILE A 263 -7.74 5.94 -4.71
C ILE A 263 -8.95 6.74 -4.22
N ASN A 264 -9.12 6.86 -2.91
CA ASN A 264 -10.21 7.63 -2.32
C ASN A 264 -10.02 9.13 -2.58
N LYS A 265 -11.13 9.85 -2.69
CA LYS A 265 -11.11 11.32 -2.86
C LYS A 265 -10.46 12.02 -1.67
N ASN A 266 -10.73 11.56 -0.46
CA ASN A 266 -10.18 12.13 0.75
C ASN A 266 -8.87 11.44 1.13
N LYS A 267 -7.97 12.21 1.76
CA LYS A 267 -6.78 11.65 2.38
C LYS A 267 -7.19 10.59 3.40
N PRO A 268 -6.57 9.40 3.37
CA PRO A 268 -6.80 8.40 4.41
C PRO A 268 -6.43 8.96 5.79
N GLU A 269 -7.24 8.61 6.77
CA GLU A 269 -7.01 9.04 8.14
C GLU A 269 -5.85 8.26 8.77
N ASP A 270 -5.12 8.94 9.64
CA ASP A 270 -4.11 8.28 10.47
C ASP A 270 -4.79 7.40 11.53
N PRO A 271 -4.08 6.39 12.08
CA PRO A 271 -4.57 5.65 13.22
C PRO A 271 -4.99 6.57 14.38
N LEU A 272 -6.08 6.21 15.05
CA LEU A 272 -6.57 6.98 16.21
C LEU A 272 -5.53 7.07 17.32
N TYR A 273 -4.84 5.96 17.57
CA TYR A 273 -3.77 5.87 18.58
C TYR A 273 -2.42 5.92 17.88
N LYS A 274 -1.70 7.03 18.06
CA LYS A 274 -0.37 7.26 17.47
C LYS A 274 0.44 8.18 18.38
N ILE A 275 1.74 8.09 18.26
CA ILE A 275 2.67 9.06 18.81
C ILE A 275 3.18 9.89 17.64
N ASP A 276 2.97 11.20 17.64
CA ASP A 276 3.44 12.09 16.58
C ASP A 276 4.83 12.62 16.90
N ARG A 277 5.07 12.95 18.18
CA ARG A 277 6.30 13.60 18.62
C ARG A 277 6.64 13.23 20.07
N VAL A 278 7.93 13.07 20.34
CA VAL A 278 8.47 12.92 21.69
C VAL A 278 9.56 13.95 21.88
N GLU A 279 9.42 14.82 22.85
CA GLU A 279 10.46 15.73 23.29
C GLU A 279 11.19 15.12 24.49
N LEU A 280 12.50 15.06 24.39
CA LEU A 280 13.41 14.58 25.45
C LEU A 280 14.21 15.79 25.92
N ARG A 281 14.08 16.18 27.18
CA ARG A 281 14.78 17.32 27.79
C ARG A 281 15.40 16.92 29.10
N PHE A 282 16.66 16.46 29.04
CA PHE A 282 17.44 16.10 30.20
C PHE A 282 18.51 17.14 30.46
N ASP A 283 18.42 17.87 31.56
CA ASP A 283 19.43 18.86 31.96
C ASP A 283 20.77 18.16 32.28
N ARG A 284 21.88 18.89 32.10
CA ARG A 284 23.22 18.32 32.36
C ARG A 284 23.44 17.92 33.81
N ASP A 285 22.71 18.55 34.71
CA ASP A 285 22.80 18.33 36.17
C ASP A 285 21.74 17.35 36.67
N GLU A 286 20.93 16.76 35.78
CA GLU A 286 20.01 15.71 36.16
C GLU A 286 20.78 14.51 36.73
N LYS A 287 20.78 14.41 38.05
CA LYS A 287 21.37 13.30 38.79
C LYS A 287 20.35 12.20 38.97
N ILE A 288 20.75 10.99 38.61
CA ILE A 288 20.01 9.81 38.96
C ILE A 288 20.33 9.48 40.41
N THR A 289 19.37 9.65 41.29
CA THR A 289 19.44 9.13 42.62
C THR A 289 18.95 7.69 42.62
N ASN A 290 19.86 6.75 42.59
CA ASN A 290 19.56 5.36 42.93
C ASN A 290 19.84 5.13 44.42
N GLU A 291 19.41 3.98 44.97
CA GLU A 291 19.63 3.61 46.37
C GLU A 291 21.11 3.47 46.79
N LYS A 292 22.05 3.55 45.81
CA LYS A 292 23.48 3.29 46.00
C LYS A 292 24.41 4.47 45.69
N GLY A 293 23.89 5.63 45.37
CA GLY A 293 24.68 6.82 45.06
C GLY A 293 24.39 7.41 43.67
N ASP A 294 24.83 8.64 43.46
CA ASP A 294 24.61 9.40 42.20
C ASP A 294 25.40 8.82 41.04
N THR A 295 24.74 8.17 40.10
CA THR A 295 25.31 7.80 38.81
C THR A 295 24.79 8.76 37.74
N PRO A 296 25.65 9.33 36.89
CA PRO A 296 25.19 10.19 35.80
C PRO A 296 24.36 9.37 34.82
N PHE A 297 23.15 9.84 34.51
CA PHE A 297 22.32 9.23 33.48
C PHE A 297 22.91 9.52 32.08
N CYS A 298 22.97 8.51 31.23
CA CYS A 298 23.62 8.63 29.93
C CYS A 298 22.97 9.64 28.98
N TYR A 299 21.77 10.09 29.25
CA TYR A 299 21.06 11.12 28.51
C TYR A 299 21.18 12.53 29.12
N ALA A 300 21.95 12.71 30.20
CA ALA A 300 22.17 14.03 30.80
C ALA A 300 22.72 15.01 29.76
N GLY A 301 22.06 16.16 29.61
CA GLY A 301 22.35 17.15 28.58
C GLY A 301 21.78 16.85 27.20
N PHE A 302 20.98 15.79 27.05
CA PHE A 302 20.32 15.43 25.78
C PHE A 302 18.99 16.17 25.62
N ASN A 303 18.92 17.04 24.64
CA ASN A 303 17.72 17.82 24.31
C ASN A 303 17.38 17.61 22.84
N GLU A 304 16.42 16.72 22.58
CA GLU A 304 16.03 16.36 21.22
C GLU A 304 14.52 16.23 21.08
N THR A 305 14.06 16.45 19.87
CA THR A 305 12.68 16.21 19.48
C THR A 305 12.65 15.13 18.40
N LEU A 306 12.01 14.02 18.72
CA LEU A 306 11.86 12.88 17.82
C LEU A 306 10.47 12.88 17.23
N PHE A 307 10.38 12.65 15.92
CA PHE A 307 9.13 12.55 15.18
C PHE A 307 8.88 11.10 14.78
N PHE A 308 7.63 10.67 14.90
CA PHE A 308 7.23 9.28 14.65
C PHE A 308 6.25 9.21 13.48
N SER A 309 6.39 8.16 12.66
CA SER A 309 5.35 7.80 11.70
C SER A 309 4.11 7.30 12.45
N PRO A 310 2.91 7.66 12.01
CA PRO A 310 1.69 7.20 12.67
C PRO A 310 1.46 5.68 12.59
N ASN A 311 2.17 4.99 11.70
CA ASN A 311 1.97 3.55 11.47
C ASN A 311 3.13 2.70 12.00
N PHE A 312 4.38 3.05 11.66
CA PHE A 312 5.55 2.27 12.01
C PHE A 312 6.80 3.15 12.07
N THR A 313 7.55 3.03 13.15
CA THR A 313 8.86 3.68 13.32
C THR A 313 9.87 2.65 13.80
N CYS A 314 11.02 2.56 13.13
CA CYS A 314 12.10 1.67 13.49
C CYS A 314 13.23 2.46 14.15
N VAL A 315 13.67 1.99 15.33
CA VAL A 315 14.83 2.55 16.05
C VAL A 315 16.03 1.65 15.80
N ILE A 316 17.01 2.15 15.04
CA ILE A 316 18.22 1.41 14.67
C ILE A 316 19.46 2.03 15.28
N GLY A 317 20.50 1.23 15.48
CA GLY A 317 21.78 1.69 16.04
C GLY A 317 22.61 0.54 16.58
N GLY A 318 23.88 0.76 16.84
CA GLY A 318 24.83 -0.22 17.39
C GLY A 318 24.50 -0.62 18.84
N ARG A 319 25.23 -1.59 19.38
CA ARG A 319 25.12 -1.99 20.78
C ARG A 319 25.51 -0.80 21.70
N GLY A 320 24.71 -0.54 22.72
CA GLY A 320 24.97 0.55 23.67
C GLY A 320 24.54 1.95 23.20
N SER A 321 23.90 2.08 22.00
CA SER A 321 23.43 3.38 21.48
C SER A 321 22.17 3.93 22.16
N GLY A 322 21.64 3.26 23.18
CA GLY A 322 20.49 3.74 23.94
C GLY A 322 19.11 3.38 23.38
N LYS A 323 19.02 2.52 22.33
CA LYS A 323 17.72 2.12 21.71
C LYS A 323 16.70 1.62 22.72
N SER A 324 17.09 0.64 23.54
CA SER A 324 16.20 0.05 24.54
C SER A 324 15.85 1.08 25.61
N THR A 325 16.80 1.92 26.02
CA THR A 325 16.56 2.98 26.99
C THR A 325 15.56 4.01 26.46
N LEU A 326 15.66 4.39 25.17
CA LEU A 326 14.69 5.30 24.55
C LEU A 326 13.26 4.71 24.59
N LEU A 327 13.10 3.44 24.20
CA LEU A 327 11.80 2.77 24.24
C LEU A 327 11.26 2.64 25.66
N GLN A 328 12.13 2.32 26.62
CA GLN A 328 11.77 2.27 28.04
C GLN A 328 11.33 3.64 28.58
N LEU A 329 12.01 4.71 28.19
CA LEU A 329 11.64 6.08 28.59
C LEU A 329 10.26 6.46 28.04
N ILE A 330 10.02 6.20 26.76
CA ILE A 330 8.71 6.47 26.12
C ILE A 330 7.62 5.64 26.81
N ALA A 331 7.84 4.34 27.01
CA ALA A 331 6.90 3.47 27.69
C ALA A 331 6.62 3.92 29.12
N SER A 332 7.65 4.35 29.86
CA SER A 332 7.53 4.87 31.21
C SER A 332 6.69 6.14 31.28
N ALA A 333 6.89 7.05 30.33
CA ALA A 333 6.12 8.28 30.26
C ALA A 333 4.63 8.02 29.97
N ILE A 334 4.31 7.01 29.14
CA ILE A 334 2.92 6.64 28.81
C ILE A 334 2.26 5.83 29.92
N LYS A 335 2.94 4.80 30.42
CA LYS A 335 2.35 3.83 31.37
C LYS A 335 2.32 4.30 32.82
N ASN A 336 2.79 5.49 33.10
CA ASN A 336 2.88 6.03 34.44
C ASN A 336 3.64 5.09 35.42
N ASN A 337 4.66 4.40 34.90
CA ASN A 337 5.49 3.45 35.63
C ASN A 337 6.93 3.54 35.12
N SER A 338 7.95 3.32 35.96
CA SER A 338 9.33 3.36 35.54
C SER A 338 9.82 1.99 35.05
N PHE A 339 10.13 1.90 33.76
CA PHE A 339 10.82 0.75 33.16
C PHE A 339 12.34 0.93 33.11
N VAL A 340 12.86 2.11 33.47
CA VAL A 340 14.29 2.42 33.56
C VAL A 340 14.72 2.24 35.00
N LYS A 341 15.61 1.27 35.26
CA LYS A 341 15.99 0.84 36.61
C LYS A 341 16.52 1.95 37.53
N ASP A 342 17.19 2.93 36.96
CA ASP A 342 17.93 3.95 37.70
C ASP A 342 17.33 5.35 37.55
N LEU A 343 16.09 5.48 37.08
CA LEU A 343 15.42 6.76 36.89
C LEU A 343 14.04 6.77 37.54
N LYS A 344 13.81 7.74 38.42
CA LYS A 344 12.51 7.89 39.08
C LYS A 344 11.44 8.32 38.07
N HIS A 345 10.23 7.82 38.23
CA HIS A 345 9.10 8.14 37.36
C HIS A 345 8.82 9.65 37.29
N GLU A 346 8.91 10.37 38.40
CA GLU A 346 8.72 11.83 38.46
C GLU A 346 9.71 12.59 37.54
N THR A 347 10.96 12.14 37.50
CA THR A 347 11.98 12.70 36.59
C THR A 347 11.61 12.43 35.13
N ILE A 348 11.12 11.23 34.81
CA ILE A 348 10.69 10.87 33.46
C ILE A 348 9.55 11.78 33.00
N GLN A 349 8.53 11.98 33.81
CA GLN A 349 7.39 12.84 33.53
C GLN A 349 7.78 14.31 33.30
N LYS A 350 8.78 14.78 34.03
CA LYS A 350 9.32 16.13 33.87
C LYS A 350 10.11 16.29 32.57
N CYS A 351 10.91 15.28 32.21
CA CYS A 351 11.88 15.35 31.11
C CYS A 351 11.35 14.88 29.77
N ILE A 352 10.20 14.19 29.74
CA ILE A 352 9.64 13.61 28.51
C ILE A 352 8.23 14.14 28.29
N LYS A 353 8.03 14.75 27.10
CA LYS A 353 6.71 15.17 26.63
C LYS A 353 6.35 14.41 25.37
N ILE A 354 5.16 13.84 25.35
CA ILE A 354 4.63 13.05 24.22
C ILE A 354 3.45 13.79 23.60
N GLU A 355 3.39 13.85 22.30
CA GLU A 355 2.25 14.40 21.55
C GLU A 355 1.71 13.35 20.55
N PRO A 356 0.40 13.28 20.38
CA PRO A 356 -0.62 14.03 21.13
C PRO A 356 -0.71 13.55 22.58
N ASP A 357 -1.11 14.46 23.46
CA ASP A 357 -1.42 14.17 24.86
C ASP A 357 -2.80 13.50 24.95
N ILE A 358 -2.85 12.27 24.47
CA ILE A 358 -4.04 11.42 24.55
C ILE A 358 -3.82 10.47 25.72
N ASP A 359 -4.88 10.18 26.47
CA ASP A 359 -4.89 9.11 27.46
C ASP A 359 -4.81 7.75 26.75
N ILE A 360 -3.60 7.40 26.30
CA ILE A 360 -3.29 6.18 25.57
C ILE A 360 -2.77 5.04 26.47
N VAL A 361 -2.82 5.23 27.78
CA VAL A 361 -2.21 4.31 28.77
C VAL A 361 -2.63 2.86 28.53
N ASP A 362 -3.91 2.63 28.28
CA ASP A 362 -4.45 1.30 28.01
C ASP A 362 -4.29 0.83 26.55
N SER A 363 -3.93 1.74 25.64
CA SER A 363 -3.81 1.45 24.20
C SER A 363 -2.38 1.13 23.76
N VAL A 364 -1.40 1.37 24.64
CA VAL A 364 0.02 1.11 24.36
C VAL A 364 0.47 -0.16 25.04
N GLU A 365 1.11 -1.04 24.32
CA GLU A 365 1.76 -2.23 24.83
C GLU A 365 3.27 -2.08 24.72
N TYR A 366 3.97 -2.24 25.85
CA TYR A 366 5.42 -2.29 25.90
C TYR A 366 5.88 -3.74 26.09
N LEU A 367 6.72 -4.22 25.16
CA LEU A 367 7.32 -5.54 25.21
C LEU A 367 8.83 -5.41 25.46
N ALA A 368 9.29 -5.94 26.56
CA ALA A 368 10.71 -5.99 26.87
C ALA A 368 11.43 -7.03 25.98
N GLN A 369 12.73 -6.85 25.77
CA GLN A 369 13.54 -7.76 24.96
C GLN A 369 13.44 -9.22 25.42
N ASN A 370 13.48 -9.46 26.74
CA ASN A 370 13.39 -10.82 27.30
C ASN A 370 12.04 -11.49 27.02
N GLU A 371 10.94 -10.73 26.98
CA GLU A 371 9.62 -11.27 26.62
C GLU A 371 9.57 -11.66 25.14
N ILE A 372 10.22 -10.87 24.26
CA ILE A 372 10.30 -11.19 22.83
C ILE A 372 11.12 -12.45 22.59
N GLU A 373 12.25 -12.60 23.30
CA GLU A 373 13.10 -13.80 23.24
C GLU A 373 12.36 -15.04 23.75
N GLU A 374 11.59 -14.90 24.85
CA GLU A 374 10.77 -15.97 25.39
C GLU A 374 9.65 -16.37 24.42
N PHE A 375 9.02 -15.40 23.75
CA PHE A 375 8.02 -15.67 22.73
C PHE A 375 8.61 -16.34 21.47
N ALA A 376 9.83 -15.99 21.10
CA ALA A 376 10.52 -16.61 19.97
C ALA A 376 10.91 -18.06 20.23
N THR A 377 11.20 -18.40 21.51
CA THR A 377 11.62 -19.75 21.92
C THR A 377 10.46 -20.64 22.36
N ASN A 378 9.34 -20.06 22.78
CA ASN A 378 8.18 -20.77 23.28
C ASN A 378 6.87 -20.26 22.67
N VAL A 379 6.45 -20.88 21.57
CA VAL A 379 5.24 -20.52 20.82
C VAL A 379 3.98 -20.60 21.70
N SER A 380 3.90 -21.57 22.63
CA SER A 380 2.75 -21.73 23.53
C SER A 380 2.61 -20.53 24.46
N LYS A 381 3.72 -20.04 25.05
CA LYS A 381 3.73 -18.83 25.88
C LYS A 381 3.38 -17.57 25.08
N PHE A 382 3.82 -17.48 23.83
CA PHE A 382 3.46 -16.39 22.93
C PHE A 382 1.95 -16.36 22.65
N ILE A 383 1.38 -17.51 22.31
CA ILE A 383 -0.06 -17.66 22.08
C ILE A 383 -0.84 -17.31 23.34
N GLU A 384 -0.43 -17.84 24.52
CA GLU A 384 -1.06 -17.56 25.79
C GLU A 384 -0.99 -16.07 26.15
N ALA A 385 0.15 -15.42 25.92
CA ALA A 385 0.31 -13.98 26.14
C ALA A 385 -0.60 -13.14 25.24
N ILE A 386 -0.75 -13.53 23.95
CA ILE A 386 -1.69 -12.88 23.03
C ILE A 386 -3.13 -13.07 23.51
N PHE A 387 -3.53 -14.30 23.82
CA PHE A 387 -4.90 -14.60 24.27
C PHE A 387 -5.23 -13.89 25.59
N ASN A 388 -4.33 -13.90 26.57
CA ASN A 388 -4.53 -13.21 27.84
C ASN A 388 -4.65 -11.68 27.66
N ARG A 389 -3.90 -11.10 26.70
CA ARG A 389 -3.98 -9.67 26.39
C ARG A 389 -5.25 -9.30 25.62
N ILE A 390 -5.68 -10.14 24.69
CA ILE A 390 -6.94 -9.97 23.96
C ILE A 390 -8.12 -10.17 24.92
N ASP A 391 -8.11 -11.22 25.72
CA ASP A 391 -9.23 -11.58 26.58
C ASP A 391 -9.39 -10.60 27.76
N SER A 392 -8.31 -10.20 28.42
CA SER A 392 -8.39 -9.29 29.58
C SER A 392 -8.84 -7.86 29.23
N LYS A 393 -8.49 -7.34 28.03
CA LYS A 393 -8.86 -5.99 27.58
C LYS A 393 -10.15 -5.97 26.77
N SER A 394 -10.33 -6.93 25.87
CA SER A 394 -11.53 -7.05 25.03
C SER A 394 -12.74 -7.46 25.85
N SER A 395 -12.58 -8.34 26.84
CA SER A 395 -13.66 -8.78 27.70
C SER A 395 -14.17 -7.66 28.62
N ARG A 396 -13.31 -6.80 29.18
CA ARG A 396 -13.74 -5.64 29.98
C ARG A 396 -14.44 -4.57 29.11
N LYS A 397 -13.85 -4.23 27.98
CA LYS A 397 -14.41 -3.24 27.05
C LYS A 397 -15.66 -3.75 26.33
N LEU A 398 -15.71 -5.05 25.98
CA LEU A 398 -16.91 -5.71 25.48
C LEU A 398 -18.02 -5.75 26.53
N LYS A 399 -17.73 -6.12 27.78
CA LYS A 399 -18.70 -6.10 28.87
C LYS A 399 -19.19 -4.69 29.21
N GLU A 400 -18.36 -3.68 29.05
CA GLU A 400 -18.75 -2.27 29.26
C GLU A 400 -19.53 -1.71 28.09
N LEU A 401 -19.15 -2.06 26.85
CA LEU A 401 -19.92 -1.80 25.63
C LEU A 401 -21.23 -2.60 25.59
N GLU A 402 -21.22 -3.87 25.95
CA GLU A 402 -22.43 -4.68 26.13
C GLU A 402 -23.38 -4.07 27.16
N LYS A 403 -22.85 -3.59 28.29
CA LYS A 403 -23.64 -2.87 29.30
C LYS A 403 -24.19 -1.53 28.83
N GLN A 404 -23.44 -0.81 28.00
CA GLN A 404 -23.89 0.44 27.37
C GLN A 404 -24.89 0.18 26.25
N ILE A 405 -24.64 -0.84 25.42
CA ILE A 405 -25.54 -1.30 24.37
C ILE A 405 -26.81 -1.84 25.00
N THR A 406 -26.75 -2.69 26.01
CA THR A 406 -27.92 -3.22 26.71
C THR A 406 -28.74 -2.11 27.35
N LYS A 407 -28.09 -1.12 27.99
CA LYS A 407 -28.79 0.09 28.49
C LYS A 407 -29.33 1.01 27.39
N GLY A 408 -28.66 1.03 26.23
CA GLY A 408 -29.14 1.74 25.03
C GLY A 408 -30.31 1.02 24.39
N ILE A 409 -30.21 -0.29 24.27
CA ILE A 409 -31.26 -1.17 23.73
C ILE A 409 -32.52 -1.12 24.61
N GLU A 410 -32.37 -1.24 25.94
CA GLU A 410 -33.49 -1.12 26.88
C GLU A 410 -34.26 0.22 26.78
N LYS A 411 -33.60 1.28 26.32
CA LYS A 411 -34.24 2.60 26.13
C LYS A 411 -34.87 2.82 24.75
N PHE A 412 -34.46 2.07 23.74
CA PHE A 412 -34.93 2.24 22.35
C PHE A 412 -35.82 1.12 21.84
N ASP A 413 -35.85 -0.02 22.54
CA ASP A 413 -36.33 -1.28 21.94
C ASP A 413 -37.84 -1.51 21.94
N ASP A 414 -38.60 -0.87 22.81
CA ASP A 414 -40.01 -1.25 22.91
C ASP A 414 -40.91 -0.72 21.79
N GLN A 415 -40.57 0.35 21.13
CA GLN A 415 -41.45 0.92 20.10
C GLN A 415 -40.90 0.81 18.65
N ILE A 416 -39.63 1.08 18.42
CA ILE A 416 -39.08 1.06 17.06
C ILE A 416 -38.85 -0.37 16.55
N ALA A 417 -38.35 -1.25 17.43
CA ALA A 417 -38.18 -2.65 17.11
C ALA A 417 -39.49 -3.38 16.77
N TYR A 418 -40.57 -3.02 17.46
CA TYR A 418 -41.89 -3.61 17.17
C TYR A 418 -42.38 -3.24 15.76
N TRP A 419 -42.29 -1.99 15.38
CA TRP A 419 -42.71 -1.51 14.07
C TRP A 419 -41.82 -2.03 12.92
N GLN A 420 -40.51 -1.98 13.12
CA GLN A 420 -39.57 -2.52 12.14
C GLN A 420 -39.68 -4.04 12.00
N LYS A 421 -39.89 -4.73 13.11
CA LYS A 421 -40.10 -6.19 13.10
C LYS A 421 -41.43 -6.59 12.44
N LYS A 422 -42.47 -5.81 12.65
CA LYS A 422 -43.77 -6.05 12.03
C LYS A 422 -43.69 -5.84 10.51
N THR A 423 -43.17 -4.72 10.05
CA THR A 423 -43.02 -4.42 8.61
C THR A 423 -42.13 -5.44 7.90
N LYS A 424 -40.99 -5.78 8.55
CA LYS A 424 -40.06 -6.78 8.00
C LYS A 424 -40.63 -8.20 7.97
N LEU A 425 -41.46 -8.56 8.96
CA LEU A 425 -42.16 -9.84 8.97
C LEU A 425 -43.27 -9.90 7.92
N GLU A 426 -43.97 -8.80 7.67
CA GLU A 426 -44.98 -8.71 6.63
C GLU A 426 -44.35 -8.80 5.21
N GLU A 427 -43.19 -8.16 5.00
CA GLU A 427 -42.42 -8.29 3.76
C GLU A 427 -41.84 -9.71 3.60
N GLN A 428 -41.26 -10.27 4.65
CA GLN A 428 -40.73 -11.64 4.64
C GLN A 428 -41.79 -12.69 4.44
N LEU A 429 -42.98 -12.48 4.98
CA LEU A 429 -44.12 -13.37 4.74
C LEU A 429 -44.49 -13.35 3.26
N LYS A 430 -44.61 -12.17 2.67
CA LYS A 430 -44.93 -11.98 1.24
C LYS A 430 -43.84 -12.56 0.31
N GLU A 431 -42.56 -12.35 0.66
CA GLU A 431 -41.43 -12.97 -0.06
C GLU A 431 -41.39 -14.50 0.12
N SER A 432 -41.65 -14.99 1.33
CA SER A 432 -41.70 -16.44 1.60
C SER A 432 -42.82 -17.13 0.88
N GLU A 433 -43.98 -16.50 0.81
CA GLU A 433 -45.12 -17.02 0.03
C GLU A 433 -44.81 -17.07 -1.46
N ASN A 434 -44.15 -16.05 -2.00
CA ASN A 434 -43.69 -16.01 -3.39
C ASN A 434 -42.56 -17.03 -3.65
N LYS A 435 -41.61 -17.16 -2.74
CA LYS A 435 -40.54 -18.16 -2.81
C LYS A 435 -41.11 -19.59 -2.68
N ARG A 436 -42.07 -19.81 -1.78
CA ARG A 436 -42.74 -21.10 -1.63
C ARG A 436 -43.44 -21.54 -2.91
N LYS A 437 -44.16 -20.62 -3.58
CA LYS A 437 -44.76 -20.89 -4.88
C LYS A 437 -43.73 -21.23 -5.96
N LYS A 438 -42.61 -20.52 -5.96
CA LYS A 438 -41.53 -20.72 -6.94
C LYS A 438 -40.71 -21.98 -6.65
N TYR A 439 -40.47 -22.30 -5.38
CA TYR A 439 -39.73 -23.51 -4.99
C TYR A 439 -40.56 -24.77 -5.06
N GLN A 440 -41.89 -24.67 -4.86
CA GLN A 440 -42.76 -25.82 -5.02
C GLN A 440 -42.70 -26.38 -6.44
N SER A 441 -42.65 -25.49 -7.45
CA SER A 441 -42.51 -25.91 -8.85
C SER A 441 -41.12 -26.50 -9.17
N VAL A 442 -40.09 -26.12 -8.40
CA VAL A 442 -38.72 -26.67 -8.55
C VAL A 442 -38.62 -28.00 -7.79
N ILE A 443 -39.22 -28.11 -6.60
CA ILE A 443 -39.25 -29.35 -5.81
C ILE A 443 -39.97 -30.46 -6.58
N ASP A 444 -41.07 -30.11 -7.23
CA ASP A 444 -41.84 -31.04 -8.05
C ASP A 444 -41.05 -31.56 -9.29
N ALA A 445 -40.00 -30.77 -9.71
CA ALA A 445 -39.13 -31.14 -10.83
C ALA A 445 -37.86 -31.93 -10.42
N TYR A 446 -37.48 -31.90 -9.15
CA TYR A 446 -36.23 -32.50 -8.66
C TYR A 446 -36.47 -33.33 -7.39
N THR A 447 -37.07 -34.47 -7.51
CA THR A 447 -37.36 -35.44 -6.41
C THR A 447 -36.19 -36.41 -6.12
N ASP A 448 -35.03 -36.20 -6.72
CA ASP A 448 -33.90 -37.10 -6.50
C ASP A 448 -33.13 -36.71 -5.21
N LYS A 449 -33.39 -37.49 -4.18
CA LYS A 449 -32.81 -37.33 -2.84
C LYS A 449 -31.29 -37.51 -2.84
N ASP A 450 -30.77 -38.30 -3.75
CA ASP A 450 -29.35 -38.61 -3.88
C ASP A 450 -28.56 -37.41 -4.45
N TYR A 451 -29.16 -36.63 -5.35
CA TYR A 451 -28.56 -35.42 -5.90
C TYR A 451 -28.42 -34.32 -4.84
N LEU A 452 -29.43 -34.13 -4.02
CA LEU A 452 -29.39 -33.11 -2.94
C LEU A 452 -28.33 -33.44 -1.88
N ASP A 453 -28.23 -34.71 -1.48
CA ASP A 453 -27.21 -35.15 -0.52
C ASP A 453 -25.78 -34.98 -1.05
N LYS A 454 -25.56 -35.28 -2.33
CA LYS A 454 -24.24 -35.09 -2.97
C LYS A 454 -23.85 -33.60 -3.08
N ARG A 455 -24.81 -32.73 -3.45
CA ARG A 455 -24.62 -31.28 -3.54
C ARG A 455 -24.23 -30.68 -2.19
N ASP A 456 -24.93 -31.05 -1.13
CA ASP A 456 -24.72 -30.49 0.20
C ASP A 456 -23.37 -30.95 0.80
N LYS A 457 -22.97 -32.19 0.55
CA LYS A 457 -21.65 -32.72 0.87
C LYS A 457 -20.53 -31.96 0.11
N LEU A 458 -20.77 -31.64 -1.16
CA LEU A 458 -19.81 -30.91 -1.98
C LEU A 458 -19.62 -29.46 -1.50
N GLN A 459 -20.71 -28.77 -1.12
CA GLN A 459 -20.65 -27.40 -0.59
C GLN A 459 -19.93 -27.34 0.76
N ALA A 460 -20.20 -28.28 1.66
CA ALA A 460 -19.52 -28.36 2.95
C ALA A 460 -18.00 -28.57 2.77
N LYS A 461 -17.61 -29.45 1.85
CA LYS A 461 -16.20 -29.72 1.54
C LYS A 461 -15.50 -28.50 0.89
N ARG A 462 -16.18 -27.76 0.00
CA ARG A 462 -15.64 -26.50 -0.58
C ARG A 462 -15.40 -25.42 0.47
N LYS A 463 -16.33 -25.26 1.40
CA LYS A 463 -16.19 -24.28 2.49
C LYS A 463 -14.99 -24.63 3.39
N ALA A 464 -14.87 -25.90 3.77
CA ALA A 464 -13.73 -26.35 4.57
C ALA A 464 -12.37 -26.13 3.87
N LEU A 465 -12.32 -26.29 2.55
CA LEU A 465 -11.11 -26.02 1.77
C LEU A 465 -10.71 -24.54 1.79
N ILE A 466 -11.70 -23.64 1.61
CA ILE A 466 -11.46 -22.18 1.65
C ILE A 466 -10.98 -21.74 3.03
N ASP A 467 -11.60 -22.25 4.10
CA ASP A 467 -11.20 -21.93 5.48
C ASP A 467 -9.77 -22.41 5.78
N LEU A 468 -9.37 -23.54 5.20
CA LEU A 468 -8.01 -24.09 5.33
C LEU A 468 -6.97 -23.24 4.57
N GLU A 469 -7.32 -22.78 3.36
CA GLU A 469 -6.46 -21.91 2.55
C GLU A 469 -6.25 -20.54 3.22
N GLN A 470 -7.29 -19.95 3.80
CA GLN A 470 -7.20 -18.69 4.56
C GLN A 470 -6.32 -18.83 5.81
N SER A 471 -6.46 -19.95 6.53
CA SER A 471 -5.62 -20.24 7.71
C SER A 471 -4.14 -20.39 7.34
N LYS A 472 -3.83 -20.99 6.19
CA LYS A 472 -2.47 -21.11 5.67
C LYS A 472 -1.86 -19.74 5.34
N GLU A 473 -2.61 -18.85 4.66
CA GLU A 473 -2.15 -17.50 4.32
C GLU A 473 -1.89 -16.65 5.56
N GLY A 474 -2.78 -16.71 6.54
CA GLY A 474 -2.60 -16.04 7.84
C GLY A 474 -1.33 -16.49 8.55
N PHE A 475 -1.06 -17.80 8.58
CA PHE A 475 0.13 -18.35 9.19
C PHE A 475 1.42 -17.94 8.45
N LEU A 476 1.42 -17.96 7.13
CA LEU A 476 2.58 -17.53 6.33
C LEU A 476 2.88 -16.03 6.50
N THR A 477 1.85 -15.21 6.65
CA THR A 477 2.00 -13.77 6.92
C THR A 477 2.59 -13.56 8.31
N PHE A 478 2.08 -14.25 9.31
CA PHE A 478 2.61 -14.24 10.68
C PHE A 478 4.09 -14.66 10.75
N ILE A 479 4.49 -15.73 10.06
CA ILE A 479 5.89 -16.15 9.98
C ILE A 479 6.77 -15.10 9.30
N LYS A 480 6.26 -14.41 8.26
CA LYS A 480 6.99 -13.31 7.62
C LYS A 480 7.20 -12.13 8.56
N GLU A 481 6.20 -11.78 9.35
CA GLU A 481 6.30 -10.71 10.35
C GLU A 481 7.24 -11.08 11.51
N LEU A 482 7.16 -12.30 12.03
CA LEU A 482 8.10 -12.82 13.02
C LEU A 482 9.56 -12.78 12.52
N LYS A 483 9.81 -13.17 11.27
CA LYS A 483 11.14 -13.06 10.66
C LYS A 483 11.66 -11.63 10.58
N ARG A 484 10.77 -10.64 10.34
CA ARG A 484 11.13 -9.21 10.34
C ARG A 484 11.49 -8.68 11.73
N VAL A 485 10.78 -9.13 12.75
CA VAL A 485 10.97 -8.68 14.16
C VAL A 485 12.21 -9.33 14.78
N VAL A 486 12.49 -10.57 14.46
CA VAL A 486 13.51 -11.38 15.16
C VAL A 486 14.86 -11.41 14.45
N ASN A 487 14.96 -10.93 13.20
CA ASN A 487 16.21 -10.93 12.40
C ASN A 487 16.90 -12.30 12.38
N PHE A 488 16.11 -13.40 12.27
CA PHE A 488 16.56 -14.76 12.45
C PHE A 488 16.84 -15.42 11.09
N GLU A 489 18.09 -15.46 10.69
CA GLU A 489 18.61 -16.41 9.71
C GLU A 489 19.11 -17.67 10.43
N SER A 490 18.25 -18.65 10.70
CA SER A 490 18.71 -19.97 11.10
C SER A 490 18.18 -21.07 10.16
N LYS A 491 19.00 -22.06 9.92
CA LYS A 491 18.68 -23.24 9.08
C LYS A 491 17.48 -24.05 9.63
N GLU A 492 17.23 -24.00 10.94
CA GLU A 492 16.14 -24.73 11.61
C GLU A 492 14.75 -24.30 11.12
N ASN A 493 14.57 -23.01 10.77
CA ASN A 493 13.29 -22.52 10.25
C ASN A 493 12.91 -23.04 8.85
N MET A 494 13.87 -23.59 8.10
CA MET A 494 13.60 -24.21 6.80
C MET A 494 13.02 -25.62 6.94
N GLU A 495 13.42 -26.35 7.98
CA GLU A 495 12.90 -27.70 8.23
C GLU A 495 11.46 -27.66 8.74
N GLU A 496 11.12 -26.73 9.64
CA GLU A 496 9.75 -26.55 10.13
C GLU A 496 8.79 -26.10 9.02
N LYS A 497 9.23 -25.17 8.16
CA LYS A 497 8.43 -24.75 7.00
C LYS A 497 8.20 -25.91 6.04
N ASN A 498 9.24 -26.71 5.74
CA ASN A 498 9.14 -27.87 4.88
C ASN A 498 8.24 -28.96 5.50
N SER A 499 8.26 -29.12 6.83
CA SER A 499 7.37 -30.02 7.55
C SER A 499 5.90 -29.56 7.45
N TYR A 500 5.63 -28.27 7.64
CA TYR A 500 4.27 -27.72 7.52
C TYR A 500 3.72 -27.82 6.09
N ASP A 501 4.52 -27.45 5.09
CA ASP A 501 4.13 -27.57 3.68
C ASP A 501 3.86 -29.01 3.28
N LYS A 502 4.58 -29.97 3.85
CA LYS A 502 4.36 -31.40 3.64
C LYS A 502 3.05 -31.89 4.23
N VAL A 503 2.74 -31.48 5.47
CA VAL A 503 1.46 -31.80 6.15
C VAL A 503 0.28 -31.14 5.44
N TYR A 504 0.41 -29.88 5.05
CA TYR A 504 -0.62 -29.15 4.30
C TYR A 504 -0.91 -29.80 2.94
N ASN A 505 0.13 -30.14 2.18
CA ASN A 505 -0.02 -30.77 0.87
C ASN A 505 -0.63 -32.17 1.00
N GLN A 506 -0.29 -32.91 2.06
CA GLN A 506 -0.90 -34.21 2.34
C GLN A 506 -2.39 -34.06 2.67
N LEU A 507 -2.76 -33.13 3.57
CA LEU A 507 -4.16 -32.84 3.91
C LEU A 507 -4.96 -32.39 2.67
N LYS A 508 -4.38 -31.57 1.81
CA LYS A 508 -5.00 -31.14 0.56
C LYS A 508 -5.25 -32.32 -0.38
N GLN A 509 -4.28 -33.24 -0.52
CA GLN A 509 -4.43 -34.45 -1.33
C GLN A 509 -5.50 -35.38 -0.78
N ASP A 510 -5.56 -35.56 0.55
CA ASP A 510 -6.55 -36.41 1.20
C ASP A 510 -7.96 -35.85 1.03
N ILE A 511 -8.14 -34.51 1.16
CA ILE A 511 -9.41 -33.83 0.88
C ILE A 511 -9.81 -33.95 -0.60
N CYS A 512 -8.87 -33.80 -1.54
CA CYS A 512 -9.14 -33.97 -2.97
C CYS A 512 -9.56 -35.40 -3.30
N LYS A 513 -8.91 -36.42 -2.70
CA LYS A 513 -9.29 -37.84 -2.87
C LYS A 513 -10.69 -38.17 -2.32
N GLU A 514 -11.10 -37.48 -1.24
CA GLU A 514 -12.44 -37.66 -0.71
C GLU A 514 -13.52 -36.91 -1.52
N LEU A 515 -13.10 -35.94 -2.36
CA LEU A 515 -13.97 -35.18 -3.24
C LEU A 515 -14.20 -35.84 -4.61
N GLU A 516 -13.32 -36.76 -5.03
CA GLU A 516 -13.49 -37.68 -6.16
C GLU A 516 -14.37 -38.87 -5.76
#